data_56cc1d6f5d04f63e1896d2732bec88b4
#
_entry.id   56cc1d6f5d04f63e1896d2732bec88b4
#
_cell.length_a   1.000
_cell.length_b   1.000
_cell.length_c   1.000
_cell.angle_alpha   90.00
_cell.angle_beta   90.00
_cell.angle_gamma   90.00
#
_symmetry.space_group_name_H-M   'P 1'
#
loop_
_entity.id
_entity.type
_entity.pdbx_description
1 polymer ?
#
loop_
_entity_poly.entity_id
_entity_poly.type
_entity_poly.pdbx_seq_one_letter_code
_entity_poly.pdbx_strand_id
1 'polypeptide(L)'
;MSNFFFKNNGPFRIDKLLSLSKIITKDNFKKLKVTDIKDLTTANNSEITFFHSKKYEYLASSTKALFCITTSSLAKNLPNDCNKIIVDNVLIATAMITKTFYPNSVTDNFDFDVKDINKTSYKKKIKFGKNVLIGKNVQLGKNCL
;
A
#
# COMPACT_ATOMS: atom_id res chain seq x y z
N MET A 1 5.89 3.86 10.00
CA MET A 1 4.55 4.21 10.53
C MET A 1 3.58 3.16 10.05
N SER A 2 2.77 2.59 10.94
CA SER A 2 1.65 1.72 10.54
C SER A 2 0.58 2.55 9.83
N ASN A 3 -0.02 2.00 8.78
CA ASN A 3 -1.15 2.65 8.13
C ASN A 3 -2.37 2.54 9.05
N PHE A 4 -2.93 3.69 9.45
CA PHE A 4 -4.10 3.72 10.34
C PHE A 4 -5.41 3.35 9.64
N PHE A 5 -5.47 3.47 8.30
CA PHE A 5 -6.71 3.27 7.54
C PHE A 5 -6.86 1.84 7.03
N PHE A 6 -5.76 1.20 6.63
CA PHE A 6 -5.80 -0.13 6.02
C PHE A 6 -4.92 -1.11 6.77
N LYS A 7 -5.46 -2.29 7.05
CA LYS A 7 -4.72 -3.38 7.69
C LYS A 7 -3.74 -3.99 6.70
N ASN A 8 -2.45 -3.97 7.02
CA ASN A 8 -1.42 -4.69 6.28
C ASN A 8 -1.47 -6.18 6.64
N ASN A 9 -1.57 -7.05 5.62
CA ASN A 9 -1.59 -8.51 5.78
C ASN A 9 -0.19 -9.15 5.75
N GLY A 10 0.88 -8.34 5.56
CA GLY A 10 2.26 -8.82 5.64
C GLY A 10 2.70 -9.22 7.05
N PRO A 11 3.93 -9.74 7.19
CA PRO A 11 4.93 -9.91 6.13
C PRO A 11 4.65 -11.11 5.21
N PHE A 12 5.12 -11.02 3.96
CA PHE A 12 5.07 -12.11 2.99
C PHE A 12 6.48 -12.58 2.61
N ARG A 13 6.64 -13.88 2.32
CA ARG A 13 7.79 -14.35 1.54
C ARG A 13 7.65 -13.82 0.11
N ILE A 14 8.75 -13.39 -0.49
CA ILE A 14 8.72 -12.76 -1.82
C ILE A 14 8.14 -13.69 -2.90
N ASP A 15 8.52 -14.97 -2.90
CA ASP A 15 7.99 -15.97 -3.83
C ASP A 15 6.47 -16.14 -3.71
N LYS A 16 5.96 -16.19 -2.47
CA LYS A 16 4.51 -16.25 -2.19
C LYS A 16 3.81 -14.96 -2.60
N LEU A 17 4.41 -13.81 -2.32
CA LEU A 17 3.84 -12.50 -2.69
C LEU A 17 3.68 -12.38 -4.21
N LEU A 18 4.72 -12.72 -4.98
CA LEU A 18 4.69 -12.68 -6.44
C LEU A 18 3.62 -13.64 -7.00
N SER A 19 3.55 -14.86 -6.46
CA SER A 19 2.53 -15.83 -6.85
C SER A 19 1.10 -15.33 -6.57
N LEU A 20 0.83 -14.82 -5.36
CA LEU A 20 -0.48 -14.26 -4.99
C LEU A 20 -0.85 -13.05 -5.85
N SER A 21 0.14 -12.23 -6.21
CA SER A 21 -0.02 -11.06 -7.06
C SER A 21 -0.01 -11.40 -8.56
N LYS A 22 0.06 -12.69 -8.93
CA LYS A 22 0.09 -13.18 -10.33
C LYS A 22 1.21 -12.55 -11.17
N ILE A 23 2.35 -12.25 -10.53
CA ILE A 23 3.53 -11.71 -11.20
C ILE A 23 4.46 -12.85 -11.56
N ILE A 24 4.72 -13.00 -12.87
CA ILE A 24 5.65 -13.97 -13.41
C ILE A 24 7.00 -13.29 -13.57
N THR A 25 8.03 -13.81 -12.94
CA THR A 25 9.42 -13.38 -13.10
C THR A 25 10.30 -14.58 -13.41
N LYS A 26 11.38 -14.34 -14.15
CA LYS A 26 12.42 -15.37 -14.43
C LYS A 26 13.40 -15.51 -13.27
N ASP A 27 13.40 -14.56 -12.34
CA ASP A 27 14.37 -14.50 -11.25
C ASP A 27 13.93 -15.45 -10.11
N ASN A 28 14.85 -16.29 -9.68
CA ASN A 28 14.66 -17.15 -8.53
C ASN A 28 15.13 -16.40 -7.26
N PHE A 29 14.24 -15.60 -6.70
CA PHE A 29 14.55 -14.89 -5.47
C PHE A 29 14.69 -15.85 -4.29
N LYS A 30 15.69 -15.60 -3.43
CA LYS A 30 15.83 -16.28 -2.14
C LYS A 30 14.54 -16.10 -1.33
N LYS A 31 14.27 -16.99 -0.38
CA LYS A 31 13.09 -16.95 0.50
C LYS A 31 13.09 -15.75 1.47
N LEU A 32 13.36 -14.56 0.95
CA LEU A 32 13.36 -13.32 1.73
C LEU A 32 11.92 -12.90 2.06
N LYS A 33 11.75 -12.26 3.21
CA LYS A 33 10.46 -11.70 3.62
C LYS A 33 10.44 -10.21 3.33
N VAL A 34 9.28 -9.74 2.89
CA VAL A 34 8.97 -8.31 2.71
C VAL A 34 7.79 -7.93 3.60
N THR A 35 7.92 -6.82 4.27
CA THR A 35 6.97 -6.37 5.31
C THR A 35 5.89 -5.45 4.76
N ASP A 36 6.22 -4.66 3.74
CA ASP A 36 5.31 -3.65 3.18
C ASP A 36 5.77 -3.21 1.78
N ILE A 37 4.93 -2.41 1.12
CA ILE A 37 5.26 -1.67 -0.09
C ILE A 37 5.30 -0.17 0.23
N LYS A 38 6.36 0.51 -0.20
CA LYS A 38 6.62 1.94 0.07
C LYS A 38 7.13 2.65 -1.19
N ASP A 39 7.14 3.97 -1.16
CA ASP A 39 7.79 4.76 -2.20
C ASP A 39 9.33 4.64 -2.17
N LEU A 40 10.01 5.17 -3.20
CA LEU A 40 11.47 5.07 -3.36
C LEU A 40 12.26 5.69 -2.21
N THR A 41 11.70 6.70 -1.55
CA THR A 41 12.40 7.49 -0.52
C THR A 41 12.24 6.94 0.88
N THR A 42 11.12 6.28 1.14
CA THR A 42 10.75 5.79 2.48
C THR A 42 10.96 4.31 2.66
N ALA A 43 11.10 3.55 1.58
CA ALA A 43 11.35 2.11 1.63
C ALA A 43 12.71 1.78 2.27
N ASN A 44 12.74 0.74 3.09
CA ASN A 44 13.94 0.23 3.77
C ASN A 44 14.28 -1.20 3.34
N ASN A 45 15.32 -1.77 3.94
CA ASN A 45 15.87 -3.10 3.63
C ASN A 45 14.97 -4.30 3.99
N SER A 46 13.73 -4.08 4.36
CA SER A 46 12.71 -5.12 4.56
C SER A 46 11.46 -4.89 3.71
N GLU A 47 11.48 -3.89 2.84
CA GLU A 47 10.30 -3.44 2.09
C GLU A 47 10.52 -3.51 0.58
N ILE A 48 9.42 -3.43 -0.16
CA ILE A 48 9.40 -3.40 -1.62
C ILE A 48 9.03 -1.99 -2.07
N THR A 49 9.65 -1.53 -3.16
CA THR A 49 9.34 -0.26 -3.82
C THR A 49 9.07 -0.47 -5.31
N PHE A 50 8.81 0.59 -6.05
CA PHE A 50 8.59 0.56 -7.49
C PHE A 50 9.22 1.75 -8.20
N PHE A 51 9.77 1.49 -9.40
CA PHE A 51 10.43 2.49 -10.23
C PHE A 51 9.94 2.36 -11.68
N HIS A 52 9.02 3.24 -12.10
CA HIS A 52 8.31 3.15 -13.37
C HIS A 52 8.67 4.23 -14.40
N SER A 53 9.41 5.25 -14.00
CA SER A 53 9.72 6.39 -14.88
C SER A 53 11.11 6.95 -14.62
N LYS A 54 11.86 7.24 -15.69
CA LYS A 54 13.18 7.85 -15.64
C LYS A 54 13.20 9.18 -14.88
N LYS A 55 12.08 9.87 -14.81
CA LYS A 55 11.92 11.10 -14.00
C LYS A 55 12.34 10.92 -12.54
N TYR A 56 12.21 9.71 -11.99
CA TYR A 56 12.53 9.38 -10.61
C TYR A 56 13.89 8.68 -10.43
N GLU A 57 14.76 8.73 -11.46
CA GLU A 57 16.08 8.08 -11.47
C GLU A 57 16.94 8.50 -10.28
N TYR A 58 16.92 9.77 -9.94
CA TYR A 58 17.65 10.31 -8.79
C TYR A 58 17.22 9.64 -7.47
N LEU A 59 15.90 9.46 -7.26
CA LEU A 59 15.38 8.79 -6.06
C LEU A 59 15.66 7.28 -6.11
N ALA A 60 15.58 6.69 -7.28
CA ALA A 60 15.81 5.26 -7.48
C ALA A 60 17.26 4.85 -7.16
N SER A 61 18.24 5.69 -7.54
CA SER A 61 19.67 5.42 -7.31
C SER A 61 20.08 5.41 -5.83
N SER A 62 19.29 6.02 -4.96
CA SER A 62 19.53 6.12 -3.51
C SER A 62 18.57 5.32 -2.65
N THR A 63 17.66 4.54 -3.26
CA THR A 63 16.69 3.75 -2.50
C THR A 63 17.37 2.70 -1.62
N LYS A 64 16.82 2.48 -0.43
CA LYS A 64 17.26 1.44 0.52
C LYS A 64 16.34 0.21 0.51
N ALA A 65 15.43 0.13 -0.47
CA ALA A 65 14.46 -0.97 -0.57
C ALA A 65 15.15 -2.32 -0.81
N LEU A 66 14.63 -3.37 -0.18
CA LEU A 66 15.10 -4.75 -0.40
C LEU A 66 14.80 -5.22 -1.83
N PHE A 67 13.63 -4.84 -2.36
CA PHE A 67 13.18 -5.15 -3.71
C PHE A 67 12.62 -3.91 -4.41
N CYS A 68 12.81 -3.84 -5.72
CA CYS A 68 12.19 -2.82 -6.56
C CYS A 68 11.52 -3.44 -7.78
N ILE A 69 10.24 -3.13 -7.98
CA ILE A 69 9.48 -3.47 -9.20
C ILE A 69 9.88 -2.48 -10.28
N THR A 70 10.40 -2.95 -11.40
CA THR A 70 10.90 -2.07 -12.46
C THR A 70 10.89 -2.76 -13.82
N THR A 71 11.23 -2.02 -14.88
CA THR A 71 11.48 -2.58 -16.22
C THR A 71 12.95 -2.87 -16.45
N SER A 72 13.28 -3.73 -17.42
CA SER A 72 14.67 -4.03 -17.78
C SER A 72 15.49 -2.78 -18.11
N SER A 73 14.88 -1.78 -18.78
CA SER A 73 15.55 -0.54 -19.15
C SER A 73 15.91 0.37 -17.99
N LEU A 74 15.10 0.35 -16.93
CA LEU A 74 15.28 1.19 -15.74
C LEU A 74 16.11 0.52 -14.64
N ALA A 75 16.20 -0.80 -14.65
CA ALA A 75 16.85 -1.60 -13.60
C ALA A 75 18.31 -1.21 -13.35
N LYS A 76 19.02 -0.75 -14.36
CA LYS A 76 20.43 -0.30 -14.26
C LYS A 76 20.65 0.91 -13.35
N ASN A 77 19.59 1.68 -13.09
CA ASN A 77 19.62 2.88 -12.26
C ASN A 77 19.39 2.61 -10.77
N LEU A 78 19.15 1.35 -10.41
CA LEU A 78 18.94 0.92 -9.03
C LEU A 78 20.26 0.45 -8.39
N PRO A 79 20.42 0.61 -7.07
CA PRO A 79 21.57 0.09 -6.34
C PRO A 79 21.78 -1.41 -6.55
N ASN A 80 23.04 -1.88 -6.43
CA ASN A 80 23.37 -3.30 -6.62
C ASN A 80 22.74 -4.20 -5.56
N ASP A 81 22.59 -3.73 -4.35
CA ASP A 81 22.01 -4.41 -3.20
C ASP A 81 20.46 -4.47 -3.23
N CYS A 82 19.84 -3.63 -4.05
CA CYS A 82 18.40 -3.70 -4.29
C CYS A 82 18.07 -4.81 -5.30
N ASN A 83 17.26 -5.81 -4.92
CA ASN A 83 16.82 -6.87 -5.81
C ASN A 83 15.78 -6.34 -6.83
N LYS A 84 15.97 -6.61 -8.12
CA LYS A 84 15.12 -6.10 -9.21
C LYS A 84 14.06 -7.13 -9.57
N ILE A 85 12.78 -6.76 -9.50
CA ILE A 85 11.65 -7.55 -10.01
C ILE A 85 11.29 -6.97 -11.37
N ILE A 86 11.74 -7.65 -12.42
CA ILE A 86 11.54 -7.17 -13.80
C ILE A 86 10.15 -7.56 -14.29
N VAL A 87 9.40 -6.55 -14.72
CA VAL A 87 8.03 -6.68 -15.25
C VAL A 87 7.82 -5.77 -16.47
N ASP A 88 6.86 -6.11 -17.31
CA ASP A 88 6.51 -5.29 -18.47
C ASP A 88 5.73 -4.03 -18.06
N ASN A 89 4.84 -4.14 -17.06
CA ASN A 89 4.05 -3.01 -16.58
C ASN A 89 4.21 -2.87 -15.06
N VAL A 90 5.03 -1.90 -14.67
CA VAL A 90 5.37 -1.63 -13.26
C VAL A 90 4.14 -1.20 -12.46
N LEU A 91 3.27 -0.35 -13.02
CA LEU A 91 2.11 0.17 -12.29
C LEU A 91 1.07 -0.91 -12.02
N ILE A 92 0.81 -1.80 -12.99
CA ILE A 92 -0.09 -2.94 -12.79
C ILE A 92 0.48 -3.88 -11.73
N ALA A 93 1.76 -4.24 -11.83
CA ALA A 93 2.41 -5.09 -10.85
C ALA A 93 2.38 -4.48 -9.42
N THR A 94 2.65 -3.18 -9.32
CA THR A 94 2.55 -2.43 -8.07
C THR A 94 1.13 -2.50 -7.48
N ALA A 95 0.10 -2.26 -8.29
CA ALA A 95 -1.29 -2.33 -7.86
C ALA A 95 -1.67 -3.73 -7.33
N MET A 96 -1.23 -4.79 -8.03
CA MET A 96 -1.48 -6.18 -7.61
C MET A 96 -0.79 -6.52 -6.28
N ILE A 97 0.46 -6.10 -6.10
CA ILE A 97 1.21 -6.27 -4.86
C ILE A 97 0.57 -5.47 -3.72
N THR A 98 0.20 -4.21 -3.99
CA THR A 98 -0.48 -3.37 -2.99
C THR A 98 -1.81 -3.99 -2.56
N LYS A 99 -2.61 -4.53 -3.50
CA LYS A 99 -3.85 -5.25 -3.19
C LYS A 99 -3.60 -6.49 -2.32
N THR A 100 -2.47 -7.17 -2.49
CA THR A 100 -2.12 -8.33 -1.67
C THR A 100 -1.76 -7.93 -0.24
N PHE A 101 -1.02 -6.83 -0.05
CA PHE A 101 -0.75 -6.26 1.26
C PHE A 101 -2.00 -5.65 1.91
N TYR A 102 -2.83 -4.97 1.14
CA TYR A 102 -3.97 -4.17 1.59
C TYR A 102 -5.24 -4.51 0.80
N PRO A 103 -5.83 -5.69 0.98
CA PRO A 103 -6.95 -6.16 0.15
C PRO A 103 -8.17 -5.26 0.23
N ASN A 104 -8.37 -4.56 1.35
CA ASN A 104 -9.50 -3.67 1.56
C ASN A 104 -9.27 -2.23 1.09
N SER A 105 -8.10 -1.91 0.51
CA SER A 105 -7.80 -0.55 0.02
C SER A 105 -8.43 -0.23 -1.34
N VAL A 106 -8.90 -1.24 -2.06
CA VAL A 106 -9.42 -1.11 -3.45
C VAL A 106 -10.95 -1.16 -3.48
N THR A 107 -11.58 -1.63 -2.41
CA THR A 107 -13.03 -1.78 -2.33
C THR A 107 -13.57 -0.83 -1.28
N ASP A 108 -14.39 0.11 -1.72
CA ASP A 108 -15.24 0.90 -0.84
C ASP A 108 -16.44 0.02 -0.45
N ASN A 109 -16.22 -0.84 0.53
CA ASN A 109 -17.26 -1.71 1.04
C ASN A 109 -18.27 -0.89 1.82
N PHE A 110 -19.55 -1.08 1.52
CA PHE A 110 -20.62 -0.50 2.31
C PHE A 110 -20.46 -0.89 3.80
N ASP A 111 -20.44 0.11 4.68
CA ASP A 111 -20.41 -0.14 6.13
C ASP A 111 -21.83 -0.45 6.61
N PHE A 112 -22.09 -1.74 6.87
CA PHE A 112 -23.38 -2.20 7.40
C PHE A 112 -23.61 -1.78 8.87
N ASP A 113 -22.57 -1.34 9.57
CA ASP A 113 -22.63 -0.93 10.97
C ASP A 113 -22.93 0.57 11.15
N VAL A 114 -23.23 1.29 10.06
CA VAL A 114 -23.58 2.72 10.15
C VAL A 114 -24.80 2.91 11.04
N LYS A 115 -24.79 3.96 11.84
CA LYS A 115 -25.88 4.36 12.74
C LYS A 115 -26.40 5.72 12.37
N ASP A 116 -27.72 5.86 12.36
CA ASP A 116 -28.33 7.19 12.31
C ASP A 116 -27.77 8.04 13.46
N ILE A 117 -27.35 9.28 13.16
CA ILE A 117 -26.77 10.19 14.16
C ILE A 117 -27.69 10.41 15.34
N ASN A 118 -29.02 10.37 15.13
CA ASN A 118 -30.01 10.48 16.17
C ASN A 118 -29.94 9.35 17.21
N LYS A 119 -29.37 8.19 16.83
CA LYS A 119 -29.15 7.02 17.71
C LYS A 119 -27.75 6.99 18.35
N THR A 120 -26.98 8.06 18.18
CA THR A 120 -25.61 8.18 18.73
C THR A 120 -25.51 9.24 19.82
N SER A 121 -24.42 9.20 20.59
CA SER A 121 -24.12 10.23 21.59
C SER A 121 -23.79 11.61 20.96
N TYR A 122 -23.52 11.65 19.66
CA TYR A 122 -23.22 12.88 18.92
C TYR A 122 -24.42 13.80 18.73
N LYS A 123 -25.65 13.28 18.78
CA LYS A 123 -26.90 14.04 18.64
C LYS A 123 -26.92 15.32 19.50
N LYS A 124 -26.36 15.25 20.73
CA LYS A 124 -26.38 16.37 21.67
C LYS A 124 -25.16 17.28 21.56
N LYS A 125 -24.17 16.92 20.75
CA LYS A 125 -22.85 17.58 20.75
C LYS A 125 -22.58 18.43 19.51
N ILE A 126 -23.29 18.17 18.42
CA ILE A 126 -23.06 18.83 17.13
C ILE A 126 -24.38 19.18 16.45
N LYS A 127 -24.36 20.20 15.58
CA LYS A 127 -25.42 20.49 14.63
C LYS A 127 -25.22 19.62 13.39
N PHE A 128 -26.28 19.04 12.87
CA PHE A 128 -26.23 18.17 11.70
C PHE A 128 -27.48 18.32 10.84
N GLY A 129 -27.35 17.99 9.55
CA GLY A 129 -28.45 18.00 8.58
C GLY A 129 -29.36 16.79 8.67
N LYS A 130 -30.17 16.59 7.63
CA LYS A 130 -31.05 15.40 7.49
C LYS A 130 -30.23 14.20 6.98
N ASN A 131 -30.66 12.99 7.36
CA ASN A 131 -30.11 11.71 6.86
C ASN A 131 -28.60 11.52 7.08
N VAL A 132 -28.08 11.99 8.22
CA VAL A 132 -26.67 11.82 8.57
C VAL A 132 -26.48 10.45 9.21
N LEU A 133 -25.61 9.65 8.61
CA LEU A 133 -25.17 8.35 9.11
C LEU A 133 -23.74 8.46 9.66
N ILE A 134 -23.48 7.80 10.77
CA ILE A 134 -22.16 7.74 11.40
C ILE A 134 -21.61 6.33 11.24
N GLY A 135 -20.48 6.21 10.57
CA GLY A 135 -19.78 4.94 10.37
C GLY A 135 -19.07 4.43 11.62
N LYS A 136 -18.50 3.24 11.50
CA LYS A 136 -17.77 2.58 12.58
C LYS A 136 -16.48 3.36 12.92
N ASN A 137 -16.20 3.51 14.21
CA ASN A 137 -14.98 4.17 14.72
C ASN A 137 -14.84 5.66 14.36
N VAL A 138 -15.91 6.32 13.94
CA VAL A 138 -15.89 7.79 13.73
C VAL A 138 -15.68 8.48 15.06
N GLN A 139 -14.69 9.39 15.10
CA GLN A 139 -14.43 10.29 16.21
C GLN A 139 -14.61 11.74 15.74
N LEU A 140 -15.46 12.47 16.40
CA LEU A 140 -15.68 13.88 16.11
C LEU A 140 -14.91 14.72 17.13
N GLY A 141 -14.16 15.71 16.60
CA GLY A 141 -13.43 16.67 17.42
C GLY A 141 -14.35 17.60 18.23
N LYS A 142 -13.75 18.47 19.03
CA LYS A 142 -14.47 19.55 19.70
C LYS A 142 -14.81 20.65 18.69
N ASN A 143 -15.96 21.32 18.87
CA ASN A 143 -16.41 22.44 18.04
C ASN A 143 -16.62 22.13 16.55
N CYS A 144 -16.99 20.89 16.21
CA CYS A 144 -17.48 20.57 14.87
C CYS A 144 -18.89 21.16 14.68
N LEU A 145 -19.08 21.93 13.59
CA LEU A 145 -20.37 22.48 13.13
C LEU A 145 -20.77 21.78 11.85
#